data_4a63fc00106886baa204d6a9a4048694
#
_entry.id   4a63fc00106886baa204d6a9a4048694
#
_cell.length_a   1.000
_cell.length_b   1.000
_cell.length_c   1.000
_cell.angle_alpha   90.00
_cell.angle_beta   90.00
_cell.angle_gamma   90.00
#
_symmetry.space_group_name_H-M   'P 1'
#
loop_
_entity.id
_entity.type
_entity.pdbx_description
1 polymer ?
#
loop_
_entity_poly.entity_id
_entity_poly.type
_entity_poly.pdbx_seq_one_letter_code
_entity_poly.pdbx_strand_id
1 'polypeptide(L)'
;MSTIITSVDRHSPAERAGITPGEQLLTINGHQIIDVLDYRFYGYDTDCCLELREPAGTVRTVSLRKPEGRDLGLNFDTVLMDDMRSCANHCIFCFVDQMPPGMRKTLYFKDDDARLSFLQGNYITLTNLTDREAQRIIDLRISPINVSVHTTDPQLHCTMLGNKNALRSLDYIRALCKAGIVMNGQIVVCPGWNDGDQLRRTLRDLTEMQFSSCSLVPVGITKYRQGLAKLRPVDAATAAAVSYTHLRAH
;
A
#
# COMPACT_ATOMS: atom_id res chain seq x y z
N MET A 1 -18.39 0.02 -7.15
CA MET A 1 -17.76 -1.07 -6.38
C MET A 1 -18.42 -2.35 -6.83
N SER A 2 -17.69 -3.22 -7.46
CA SER A 2 -18.27 -4.45 -8.00
C SER A 2 -17.74 -5.65 -7.25
N THR A 3 -18.47 -6.07 -6.22
CA THR A 3 -18.29 -7.39 -5.57
C THR A 3 -18.99 -8.50 -6.37
N ILE A 4 -19.18 -8.26 -7.69
CA ILE A 4 -19.77 -9.25 -8.61
C ILE A 4 -18.72 -10.31 -8.92
N ILE A 5 -19.10 -11.56 -8.73
CA ILE A 5 -18.28 -12.73 -8.99
C ILE A 5 -18.21 -12.93 -10.50
N THR A 6 -17.02 -12.87 -11.08
CA THR A 6 -16.80 -13.06 -12.52
C THR A 6 -16.53 -14.50 -12.89
N SER A 7 -15.86 -15.25 -11.98
CA SER A 7 -15.66 -16.70 -12.12
C SER A 7 -15.49 -17.36 -10.77
N VAL A 8 -15.67 -18.67 -10.74
CA VAL A 8 -15.46 -19.52 -9.56
C VAL A 8 -14.43 -20.59 -9.92
N ASP A 9 -13.44 -20.77 -9.06
CA ASP A 9 -12.36 -21.74 -9.28
C ASP A 9 -12.88 -23.18 -9.19
N ARG A 10 -12.40 -24.03 -10.09
CA ARG A 10 -12.75 -25.46 -10.07
C ARG A 10 -12.25 -26.12 -8.80
N HIS A 11 -13.08 -26.97 -8.23
CA HIS A 11 -12.84 -27.71 -6.98
C HIS A 11 -12.61 -26.81 -5.76
N SER A 12 -13.02 -25.52 -5.85
CA SER A 12 -12.99 -24.58 -4.75
C SER A 12 -14.10 -24.85 -3.72
N PRO A 13 -14.01 -24.29 -2.51
CA PRO A 13 -15.11 -24.28 -1.56
C PRO A 13 -16.39 -23.63 -2.13
N ALA A 14 -16.25 -22.53 -2.88
CA ALA A 14 -17.37 -21.82 -3.48
C ALA A 14 -18.09 -22.65 -4.56
N GLU A 15 -17.35 -23.34 -5.45
CA GLU A 15 -17.95 -24.21 -6.47
C GLU A 15 -18.76 -25.35 -5.80
N ARG A 16 -18.19 -26.02 -4.79
CA ARG A 16 -18.90 -27.06 -4.05
C ARG A 16 -20.15 -26.57 -3.32
N ALA A 17 -20.18 -25.30 -2.94
CA ALA A 17 -21.32 -24.66 -2.31
C ALA A 17 -22.37 -24.11 -3.33
N GLY A 18 -22.14 -24.33 -4.62
CA GLY A 18 -23.06 -23.93 -5.68
C GLY A 18 -23.12 -22.43 -5.93
N ILE A 19 -22.01 -21.72 -5.69
CA ILE A 19 -21.89 -20.30 -6.03
C ILE A 19 -21.53 -20.19 -7.51
N THR A 20 -22.17 -19.23 -8.20
CA THR A 20 -22.07 -19.09 -9.65
C THR A 20 -21.63 -17.68 -10.06
N PRO A 21 -20.97 -17.53 -11.22
CA PRO A 21 -20.67 -16.22 -11.76
C PRO A 21 -21.94 -15.37 -11.97
N GLY A 22 -21.82 -14.06 -11.79
CA GLY A 22 -22.92 -13.09 -11.86
C GLY A 22 -23.57 -12.78 -10.50
N GLU A 23 -23.37 -13.61 -9.48
CA GLU A 23 -23.79 -13.30 -8.12
C GLU A 23 -22.91 -12.20 -7.52
N GLN A 24 -23.49 -11.39 -6.64
CA GLN A 24 -22.77 -10.35 -5.90
C GLN A 24 -22.53 -10.80 -4.46
N LEU A 25 -21.25 -10.81 -4.02
CA LEU A 25 -20.90 -11.05 -2.63
C LEU A 25 -21.22 -9.81 -1.79
N LEU A 26 -22.09 -9.95 -0.78
CA LEU A 26 -22.50 -8.85 0.11
C LEU A 26 -21.75 -8.90 1.44
N THR A 27 -21.82 -10.04 2.12
CA THR A 27 -21.18 -10.22 3.44
C THR A 27 -20.48 -11.57 3.54
N ILE A 28 -19.49 -11.64 4.45
CA ILE A 28 -18.92 -12.88 4.97
C ILE A 28 -19.02 -12.81 6.49
N ASN A 29 -19.61 -13.81 7.12
CA ASN A 29 -19.83 -13.88 8.57
C ASN A 29 -20.53 -12.62 9.15
N GLY A 30 -21.45 -12.01 8.38
CA GLY A 30 -22.16 -10.79 8.76
C GLY A 30 -21.37 -9.49 8.53
N HIS A 31 -20.12 -9.58 8.08
CA HIS A 31 -19.29 -8.41 7.77
C HIS A 31 -19.41 -8.02 6.30
N GLN A 32 -19.71 -6.74 6.04
CA GLN A 32 -19.81 -6.21 4.68
C GLN A 32 -18.47 -6.32 3.96
N ILE A 33 -18.49 -6.80 2.73
CA ILE A 33 -17.31 -6.88 1.88
C ILE A 33 -17.25 -5.62 1.01
N ILE A 34 -16.21 -4.82 1.24
CA ILE A 34 -15.97 -3.56 0.51
C ILE A 34 -14.95 -3.80 -0.60
N ASP A 35 -13.86 -4.52 -0.27
CA ASP A 35 -12.76 -4.81 -1.21
C ASP A 35 -12.04 -6.12 -0.83
N VAL A 36 -10.94 -6.37 -1.52
CA VAL A 36 -10.12 -7.58 -1.36
C VAL A 36 -9.58 -7.79 0.06
N LEU A 37 -9.39 -6.72 0.86
CA LEU A 37 -8.89 -6.87 2.24
C LEU A 37 -9.96 -7.51 3.13
N ASP A 38 -11.23 -7.08 3.03
CA ASP A 38 -12.33 -7.71 3.75
C ASP A 38 -12.53 -9.16 3.28
N TYR A 39 -12.51 -9.38 1.96
CA TYR A 39 -12.65 -10.71 1.37
C TYR A 39 -11.61 -11.68 1.94
N ARG A 40 -10.34 -11.28 1.98
CA ARG A 40 -9.26 -12.13 2.51
C ARG A 40 -9.32 -12.30 4.02
N PHE A 41 -9.65 -11.22 4.73
CA PHE A 41 -9.69 -11.25 6.19
C PHE A 41 -10.84 -12.11 6.70
N TYR A 42 -12.08 -11.79 6.31
CA TYR A 42 -13.27 -12.52 6.76
C TYR A 42 -13.42 -13.89 6.07
N GLY A 43 -12.85 -14.07 4.90
CA GLY A 43 -12.77 -15.36 4.22
C GLY A 43 -11.67 -16.29 4.73
N TYR A 44 -10.88 -15.88 5.75
CA TYR A 44 -9.79 -16.68 6.30
C TYR A 44 -10.31 -17.86 7.13
N ASP A 45 -11.42 -17.69 7.83
CA ASP A 45 -11.99 -18.64 8.77
C ASP A 45 -12.35 -19.99 8.16
N THR A 46 -12.40 -21.03 9.01
CA THR A 46 -12.80 -22.39 8.63
C THR A 46 -14.27 -22.46 8.23
N ASP A 47 -15.15 -21.81 8.98
CA ASP A 47 -16.58 -21.75 8.74
C ASP A 47 -16.94 -20.36 8.22
N CYS A 48 -17.47 -20.29 7.00
CA CYS A 48 -17.85 -19.04 6.33
C CYS A 48 -19.33 -19.07 5.98
N CYS A 49 -20.05 -18.03 6.40
CA CYS A 49 -21.43 -17.77 6.04
C CYS A 49 -21.48 -16.56 5.11
N LEU A 50 -21.80 -16.78 3.82
CA LEU A 50 -21.82 -15.76 2.79
C LEU A 50 -23.24 -15.33 2.49
N GLU A 51 -23.51 -14.02 2.42
CA GLU A 51 -24.72 -13.50 1.81
C GLU A 51 -24.40 -13.08 0.37
N LEU A 52 -25.16 -13.63 -0.55
CA LEU A 52 -25.04 -13.42 -1.98
C LEU A 52 -26.31 -12.86 -2.55
N ARG A 53 -26.19 -11.90 -3.48
CA ARG A 53 -27.31 -11.41 -4.27
C ARG A 53 -27.24 -12.02 -5.67
N GLU A 54 -28.26 -12.77 -6.04
CA GLU A 54 -28.40 -13.32 -7.38
C GLU A 54 -28.64 -12.22 -8.44
N PRO A 55 -28.37 -12.46 -9.72
CA PRO A 55 -28.64 -11.48 -10.79
C PRO A 55 -30.11 -11.03 -10.84
N ALA A 56 -31.04 -11.88 -10.40
CA ALA A 56 -32.47 -11.55 -10.31
C ALA A 56 -32.84 -10.65 -9.11
N GLY A 57 -31.85 -10.34 -8.23
CA GLY A 57 -32.01 -9.47 -7.06
C GLY A 57 -32.32 -10.20 -5.76
N THR A 58 -32.60 -11.50 -5.78
CA THR A 58 -32.84 -12.31 -4.59
C THR A 58 -31.56 -12.42 -3.74
N VAL A 59 -31.68 -12.28 -2.44
CA VAL A 59 -30.56 -12.51 -1.52
C VAL A 59 -30.67 -13.91 -0.94
N ARG A 60 -29.58 -14.67 -1.00
CA ARG A 60 -29.48 -16.01 -0.44
C ARG A 60 -28.27 -16.12 0.50
N THR A 61 -28.34 -17.03 1.43
CA THR A 61 -27.24 -17.35 2.36
C THR A 61 -26.62 -18.68 2.01
N VAL A 62 -25.30 -18.74 1.97
CA VAL A 62 -24.53 -19.95 1.69
C VAL A 62 -23.54 -20.18 2.83
N SER A 63 -23.69 -21.30 3.52
CA SER A 63 -22.72 -21.73 4.53
C SER A 63 -21.78 -22.75 3.92
N LEU A 64 -20.48 -22.57 4.12
CA LEU A 64 -19.44 -23.48 3.63
C LEU A 64 -18.37 -23.70 4.70
N ARG A 65 -17.72 -24.85 4.65
CA ARG A 65 -16.60 -25.20 5.51
C ARG A 65 -15.37 -25.51 4.67
N LYS A 66 -14.21 -24.99 5.09
CA LYS A 66 -12.93 -25.17 4.43
C LYS A 66 -11.77 -25.19 5.44
N PRO A 67 -10.56 -25.63 5.06
CA PRO A 67 -9.37 -25.39 5.88
C PRO A 67 -9.14 -23.91 6.11
N GLU A 68 -8.70 -23.54 7.31
CA GLU A 68 -8.30 -22.17 7.65
C GLU A 68 -7.28 -21.64 6.62
N GLY A 69 -7.41 -20.39 6.23
CA GLY A 69 -6.54 -19.72 5.24
C GLY A 69 -6.71 -20.18 3.79
N ARG A 70 -7.46 -21.25 3.51
CA ARG A 70 -7.76 -21.65 2.13
C ARG A 70 -8.68 -20.61 1.48
N ASP A 71 -8.35 -20.16 0.26
CA ASP A 71 -9.21 -19.25 -0.49
C ASP A 71 -10.58 -19.86 -0.80
N LEU A 72 -11.61 -19.03 -0.84
CA LEU A 72 -12.98 -19.43 -1.18
C LEU A 72 -13.08 -19.85 -2.64
N GLY A 73 -12.22 -19.28 -3.51
CA GLY A 73 -12.21 -19.52 -4.96
C GLY A 73 -13.16 -18.63 -5.73
N LEU A 74 -13.45 -17.43 -5.21
CA LEU A 74 -14.24 -16.41 -5.90
C LEU A 74 -13.30 -15.44 -6.62
N ASN A 75 -13.54 -15.19 -7.90
CA ASN A 75 -12.80 -14.22 -8.69
C ASN A 75 -13.69 -13.02 -9.04
N PHE A 76 -13.09 -11.85 -9.09
CA PHE A 76 -13.74 -10.57 -9.34
C PHE A 76 -13.12 -9.90 -10.57
N ASP A 77 -13.71 -8.83 -11.07
CA ASP A 77 -13.26 -8.13 -12.27
C ASP A 77 -11.84 -7.58 -12.13
N THR A 78 -11.49 -7.08 -10.95
CA THR A 78 -10.13 -6.63 -10.60
C THR A 78 -9.62 -7.35 -9.36
N VAL A 79 -8.29 -7.44 -9.23
CA VAL A 79 -7.63 -8.06 -8.07
C VAL A 79 -7.97 -7.32 -6.76
N LEU A 80 -8.30 -6.03 -6.84
CA LEU A 80 -8.67 -5.21 -5.68
C LEU A 80 -10.18 -5.16 -5.43
N MET A 81 -10.99 -5.75 -6.32
CA MET A 81 -12.45 -5.72 -6.33
C MET A 81 -13.06 -4.33 -6.60
N ASP A 82 -12.21 -3.35 -6.88
CA ASP A 82 -12.54 -2.00 -7.32
C ASP A 82 -11.38 -1.38 -8.12
N ASP A 83 -11.47 -0.06 -8.41
CA ASP A 83 -10.42 0.66 -9.13
C ASP A 83 -9.19 0.89 -8.26
N MET A 84 -8.02 0.73 -8.88
CA MET A 84 -6.73 1.04 -8.25
C MET A 84 -6.58 2.55 -8.08
N ARG A 85 -6.07 2.98 -6.92
CA ARG A 85 -5.85 4.39 -6.62
C ARG A 85 -4.53 4.87 -7.19
N SER A 86 -4.57 5.99 -7.90
CA SER A 86 -3.38 6.66 -8.38
C SER A 86 -2.77 7.56 -7.31
N CYS A 87 -1.45 7.75 -7.40
CA CYS A 87 -0.69 8.65 -6.54
C CYS A 87 -1.03 10.11 -6.82
N ALA A 88 -1.28 10.89 -5.77
CA ALA A 88 -1.55 12.33 -5.84
C ALA A 88 -0.29 13.20 -5.64
N ASN A 89 0.88 12.59 -5.52
CA ASN A 89 2.13 13.29 -5.23
C ASN A 89 2.89 13.72 -6.50
N HIS A 90 3.69 14.77 -6.35
CA HIS A 90 4.64 15.27 -7.34
C HIS A 90 6.05 15.25 -6.76
N CYS A 91 6.50 14.05 -6.34
CA CYS A 91 7.78 13.88 -5.66
C CYS A 91 8.94 14.39 -6.50
N ILE A 92 9.88 15.14 -5.89
CA ILE A 92 11.06 15.67 -6.58
C ILE A 92 11.92 14.57 -7.21
N PHE A 93 11.81 13.34 -6.72
CA PHE A 93 12.56 12.16 -7.15
C PHE A 93 11.70 11.14 -7.91
N CYS A 94 10.44 11.46 -8.28
CA CYS A 94 9.54 10.49 -8.90
C CYS A 94 10.17 9.90 -10.18
N PHE A 95 10.35 8.57 -10.19
CA PHE A 95 10.93 7.90 -11.36
C PHE A 95 9.95 7.84 -12.53
N VAL A 96 8.64 7.85 -12.27
CA VAL A 96 7.61 7.86 -13.33
C VAL A 96 7.63 9.20 -14.08
N ASP A 97 7.81 10.32 -13.36
CA ASP A 97 7.85 11.66 -13.98
C ASP A 97 9.09 11.89 -14.87
N GLN A 98 10.09 11.04 -14.76
CA GLN A 98 11.31 11.08 -15.56
C GLN A 98 11.45 9.86 -16.50
N MET A 99 10.34 9.22 -16.85
CA MET A 99 10.28 8.19 -17.88
C MET A 99 10.37 8.81 -19.28
N PRO A 100 10.94 8.10 -20.27
CA PRO A 100 10.95 8.57 -21.66
C PRO A 100 9.52 8.75 -22.18
N PRO A 101 9.23 9.83 -22.93
CA PRO A 101 7.90 10.05 -23.52
C PRO A 101 7.56 9.00 -24.59
N GLY A 102 6.26 8.79 -24.84
CA GLY A 102 5.80 7.96 -25.94
C GLY A 102 5.80 6.45 -25.69
N MET A 103 6.02 6.01 -24.45
CA MET A 103 5.93 4.61 -24.07
C MET A 103 4.46 4.19 -23.84
N ARG A 104 4.21 2.89 -23.59
CA ARG A 104 2.87 2.39 -23.28
C ARG A 104 2.29 3.08 -22.02
N LYS A 105 1.00 3.39 -22.05
CA LYS A 105 0.31 4.19 -21.01
C LYS A 105 0.48 3.62 -19.59
N THR A 106 0.51 2.30 -19.47
CA THR A 106 0.66 1.62 -18.16
C THR A 106 1.96 1.94 -17.44
N LEU A 107 3.02 2.38 -18.14
CA LEU A 107 4.29 2.78 -17.53
C LEU A 107 4.23 4.15 -16.83
N TYR A 108 3.21 4.95 -17.13
CA TYR A 108 3.04 6.28 -16.53
C TYR A 108 2.00 6.29 -15.40
N PHE A 109 1.44 5.13 -15.09
CA PHE A 109 0.54 5.00 -13.96
C PHE A 109 1.35 5.03 -12.66
N LYS A 110 1.01 5.95 -11.78
CA LYS A 110 1.61 6.08 -10.44
C LYS A 110 0.67 5.42 -9.45
N ASP A 111 0.97 4.22 -9.01
CA ASP A 111 0.22 3.57 -7.96
C ASP A 111 0.60 4.10 -6.57
N ASP A 112 -0.39 4.25 -5.70
CA ASP A 112 -0.21 4.58 -4.28
C ASP A 112 -1.38 4.00 -3.48
N ASP A 113 -1.82 2.80 -3.87
CA ASP A 113 -2.92 2.11 -3.23
C ASP A 113 -2.43 1.33 -2.01
N ALA A 114 -2.93 1.67 -0.83
CA ALA A 114 -2.50 1.07 0.43
C ALA A 114 -2.69 -0.47 0.46
N ARG A 115 -3.68 -0.99 -0.27
CA ARG A 115 -3.92 -2.44 -0.36
C ARG A 115 -2.79 -3.18 -1.06
N LEU A 116 -2.12 -2.54 -2.01
CA LEU A 116 -0.97 -3.14 -2.72
C LEU A 116 0.25 -3.31 -1.82
N SER A 117 0.40 -2.49 -0.78
CA SER A 117 1.45 -2.68 0.21
C SER A 117 1.32 -4.04 0.90
N PHE A 118 0.12 -4.37 1.34
CA PHE A 118 -0.17 -5.65 1.98
C PHE A 118 -0.18 -6.82 1.00
N LEU A 119 -0.78 -6.64 -0.19
CA LEU A 119 -0.99 -7.74 -1.15
C LEU A 119 0.26 -8.10 -1.95
N GLN A 120 1.10 -7.12 -2.27
CA GLN A 120 2.23 -7.24 -3.19
C GLN A 120 3.55 -6.73 -2.62
N GLY A 121 3.54 -6.12 -1.44
CA GLY A 121 4.74 -5.54 -0.82
C GLY A 121 5.15 -4.19 -1.40
N ASN A 122 4.26 -3.48 -2.11
CA ASN A 122 4.55 -2.16 -2.66
C ASN A 122 4.78 -1.14 -1.54
N TYR A 123 5.74 -0.23 -1.77
CA TYR A 123 5.94 0.92 -0.89
C TYR A 123 4.96 2.04 -1.25
N ILE A 124 4.18 2.47 -0.29
CA ILE A 124 3.11 3.49 -0.43
C ILE A 124 3.43 4.72 0.39
N THR A 125 2.86 5.88 0.02
CA THR A 125 3.14 7.14 0.72
C THR A 125 2.13 7.46 1.83
N LEU A 126 1.00 6.76 1.89
CA LEU A 126 -0.14 7.03 2.77
C LEU A 126 -0.79 8.43 2.56
N THR A 127 -0.41 9.18 1.53
CA THR A 127 -0.90 10.55 1.33
C THR A 127 -2.34 10.61 0.81
N ASN A 128 -2.83 9.53 0.20
CA ASN A 128 -4.20 9.40 -0.28
C ASN A 128 -5.08 8.51 0.62
N LEU A 129 -4.58 8.16 1.81
CA LEU A 129 -5.33 7.40 2.81
C LEU A 129 -6.36 8.31 3.50
N THR A 130 -7.53 7.76 3.80
CA THR A 130 -8.55 8.42 4.62
C THR A 130 -8.49 7.94 6.07
N ASP A 131 -9.07 8.70 7.01
CA ASP A 131 -9.14 8.32 8.43
C ASP A 131 -9.85 6.97 8.61
N ARG A 132 -10.93 6.74 7.84
CA ARG A 132 -11.67 5.47 7.86
C ARG A 132 -10.79 4.29 7.44
N GLU A 133 -9.97 4.49 6.42
CA GLU A 133 -9.07 3.43 5.92
C GLU A 133 -7.91 3.18 6.88
N ALA A 134 -7.34 4.24 7.47
CA ALA A 134 -6.33 4.09 8.51
C ALA A 134 -6.89 3.31 9.72
N GLN A 135 -8.12 3.63 10.15
CA GLN A 135 -8.77 2.91 11.23
C GLN A 135 -9.03 1.45 10.84
N ARG A 136 -9.48 1.18 9.62
CA ARG A 136 -9.71 -0.18 9.12
C ARG A 136 -8.42 -1.01 9.09
N ILE A 137 -7.28 -0.43 8.70
CA ILE A 137 -5.97 -1.09 8.77
C ILE A 137 -5.68 -1.52 10.21
N ILE A 138 -5.98 -0.66 11.18
CA ILE A 138 -5.79 -0.94 12.62
C ILE A 138 -6.73 -2.06 13.08
N ASP A 139 -8.02 -1.96 12.76
CA ASP A 139 -9.06 -2.89 13.19
C ASP A 139 -8.81 -4.31 12.66
N LEU A 140 -8.42 -4.41 11.39
CA LEU A 140 -8.09 -5.66 10.72
C LEU A 140 -6.64 -6.13 10.98
N ARG A 141 -5.85 -5.36 11.75
CA ARG A 141 -4.43 -5.64 12.05
C ARG A 141 -3.60 -5.96 10.79
N ILE A 142 -3.83 -5.21 9.71
CA ILE A 142 -3.15 -5.42 8.44
C ILE A 142 -1.66 -5.10 8.59
N SER A 143 -0.83 -6.12 8.55
CA SER A 143 0.63 -6.07 8.76
C SER A 143 1.34 -7.13 7.89
N PRO A 144 2.57 -6.88 7.40
CA PRO A 144 3.29 -5.61 7.46
C PRO A 144 2.81 -4.60 6.42
N ILE A 145 3.10 -3.32 6.64
CA ILE A 145 2.92 -2.25 5.66
C ILE A 145 4.27 -1.65 5.28
N ASN A 146 4.52 -1.51 3.99
CA ASN A 146 5.72 -0.88 3.46
C ASN A 146 5.44 0.59 3.14
N VAL A 147 6.18 1.51 3.76
CA VAL A 147 5.91 2.95 3.70
C VAL A 147 7.10 3.72 3.14
N SER A 148 6.83 4.54 2.12
CA SER A 148 7.76 5.53 1.58
C SER A 148 7.79 6.76 2.48
N VAL A 149 8.77 6.83 3.40
CA VAL A 149 8.85 7.89 4.41
C VAL A 149 9.63 9.10 3.93
N HIS A 150 10.79 8.90 3.35
CA HIS A 150 11.76 9.87 2.84
C HIS A 150 12.33 10.83 3.89
N THR A 151 11.53 11.39 4.78
CA THR A 151 11.92 12.23 5.92
C THR A 151 10.77 12.33 6.92
N THR A 152 11.12 12.51 8.21
CA THR A 152 10.15 12.80 9.30
C THR A 152 10.02 14.31 9.57
N ASP A 153 10.83 15.15 8.94
CA ASP A 153 10.64 16.59 8.99
C ASP A 153 9.37 16.99 8.22
N PRO A 154 8.37 17.61 8.87
CA PRO A 154 7.08 17.85 8.25
C PRO A 154 7.14 18.77 7.02
N GLN A 155 7.95 19.81 7.07
CA GLN A 155 8.05 20.79 5.99
C GLN A 155 8.82 20.20 4.80
N LEU A 156 9.93 19.52 5.08
CA LEU A 156 10.71 18.83 4.06
C LEU A 156 9.91 17.69 3.42
N HIS A 157 9.12 16.96 4.20
CA HIS A 157 8.25 15.88 3.71
C HIS A 157 7.26 16.40 2.66
N CYS A 158 6.53 17.47 2.96
CA CYS A 158 5.63 18.12 1.99
C CYS A 158 6.37 18.60 0.74
N THR A 159 7.55 19.19 0.91
CA THR A 159 8.36 19.70 -0.19
C THR A 159 8.86 18.58 -1.08
N MET A 160 9.39 17.50 -0.50
CA MET A 160 9.92 16.36 -1.25
C MET A 160 8.81 15.58 -1.99
N LEU A 161 7.62 15.45 -1.40
CA LEU A 161 6.48 14.80 -2.04
C LEU A 161 5.71 15.73 -3.00
N GLY A 162 6.00 17.04 -3.01
CA GLY A 162 5.26 18.01 -3.82
C GLY A 162 3.76 18.03 -3.49
N ASN A 163 3.39 17.78 -2.23
CA ASN A 163 2.01 17.66 -1.80
C ASN A 163 1.83 18.30 -0.42
N LYS A 164 1.03 19.36 -0.35
CA LYS A 164 0.74 20.08 0.90
C LYS A 164 0.01 19.22 1.94
N ASN A 165 -0.74 18.23 1.48
CA ASN A 165 -1.51 17.32 2.35
C ASN A 165 -0.66 16.15 2.87
N ALA A 166 0.62 16.06 2.48
CA ALA A 166 1.49 14.96 2.90
C ALA A 166 1.75 14.92 4.42
N LEU A 167 1.49 16.00 5.16
CA LEU A 167 1.57 16.01 6.63
C LEU A 167 0.74 14.91 7.27
N ARG A 168 -0.47 14.66 6.74
CA ARG A 168 -1.36 13.63 7.28
C ARG A 168 -0.77 12.23 7.22
N SER A 169 0.09 11.94 6.24
CA SER A 169 0.75 10.63 6.17
C SER A 169 1.68 10.38 7.36
N LEU A 170 2.35 11.41 7.88
CA LEU A 170 3.18 11.29 9.09
C LEU A 170 2.31 11.02 10.33
N ASP A 171 1.10 11.56 10.39
CA ASP A 171 0.17 11.29 11.49
C ASP A 171 -0.38 9.86 11.39
N TYR A 172 -0.69 9.38 10.19
CA TYR A 172 -1.06 7.98 9.97
C TYR A 172 0.07 7.02 10.36
N ILE A 173 1.31 7.31 9.98
CA ILE A 173 2.48 6.52 10.39
C ILE A 173 2.52 6.38 11.92
N ARG A 174 2.41 7.50 12.66
CA ARG A 174 2.41 7.48 14.13
C ARG A 174 1.24 6.70 14.71
N ALA A 175 0.04 6.85 14.14
CA ALA A 175 -1.16 6.14 14.59
C ALA A 175 -1.05 4.63 14.37
N LEU A 176 -0.55 4.21 13.21
CA LEU A 176 -0.34 2.80 12.86
C LEU A 176 0.73 2.18 13.76
N CYS A 177 1.87 2.86 14.00
CA CYS A 177 2.90 2.41 14.95
C CYS A 177 2.31 2.22 16.36
N LYS A 178 1.58 3.23 16.85
CA LYS A 178 0.94 3.17 18.18
C LYS A 178 -0.04 2.02 18.31
N ALA A 179 -0.68 1.63 17.22
CA ALA A 179 -1.60 0.48 17.16
C ALA A 179 -0.87 -0.87 17.03
N GLY A 180 0.46 -0.88 16.94
CA GLY A 180 1.27 -2.10 16.82
C GLY A 180 1.31 -2.69 15.41
N ILE A 181 0.99 -1.91 14.39
CA ILE A 181 1.12 -2.33 12.99
C ILE A 181 2.61 -2.37 12.63
N VAL A 182 3.07 -3.52 12.14
CA VAL A 182 4.45 -3.70 11.67
C VAL A 182 4.67 -2.90 10.39
N MET A 183 5.70 -2.04 10.39
CA MET A 183 6.02 -1.22 9.23
C MET A 183 7.47 -1.37 8.79
N ASN A 184 7.67 -1.38 7.47
CA ASN A 184 8.97 -1.28 6.82
C ASN A 184 9.06 0.07 6.12
N GLY A 185 10.13 0.82 6.39
CA GLY A 185 10.37 2.14 5.81
C GLY A 185 11.21 2.08 4.54
N GLN A 186 11.00 3.05 3.65
CA GLN A 186 11.91 3.32 2.55
C GLN A 186 12.21 4.81 2.48
N ILE A 187 13.48 5.15 2.27
CA ILE A 187 13.96 6.51 2.08
C ILE A 187 14.70 6.57 0.75
N VAL A 188 14.18 7.34 -0.20
CA VAL A 188 14.95 7.73 -1.38
C VAL A 188 15.89 8.86 -0.97
N VAL A 189 17.18 8.57 -0.94
CA VAL A 189 18.20 9.54 -0.53
C VAL A 189 18.49 10.50 -1.67
N CYS A 190 18.17 11.77 -1.46
CA CYS A 190 18.40 12.88 -2.40
C CYS A 190 19.48 13.79 -1.78
N PRO A 191 20.74 13.73 -2.27
CA PRO A 191 21.83 14.51 -1.70
C PRO A 191 21.54 16.02 -1.70
N GLY A 192 21.75 16.67 -0.53
CA GLY A 192 21.43 18.07 -0.30
C GLY A 192 19.98 18.35 0.07
N TRP A 193 19.12 17.32 0.18
CA TRP A 193 17.73 17.43 0.65
C TRP A 193 17.50 16.69 1.97
N ASN A 194 17.56 15.37 1.94
CA ASN A 194 17.26 14.52 3.10
C ASN A 194 18.45 13.65 3.57
N ASP A 195 19.66 13.99 3.17
CA ASP A 195 20.92 13.40 3.66
C ASP A 195 21.41 14.09 4.96
N GLY A 196 22.59 13.71 5.43
CA GLY A 196 23.25 14.32 6.60
C GLY A 196 22.36 14.29 7.86
N ASP A 197 22.16 15.45 8.47
CA ASP A 197 21.41 15.56 9.74
C ASP A 197 19.91 15.23 9.58
N GLN A 198 19.33 15.50 8.41
CA GLN A 198 17.95 15.11 8.11
C GLN A 198 17.80 13.59 8.08
N LEU A 199 18.75 12.88 7.50
CA LEU A 199 18.74 11.41 7.50
C LEU A 199 18.92 10.85 8.93
N ARG A 200 19.85 11.40 9.70
CA ARG A 200 20.06 10.99 11.10
C ARG A 200 18.81 11.17 11.95
N ARG A 201 18.14 12.32 11.80
CA ARG A 201 16.85 12.60 12.45
C ARG A 201 15.82 11.56 12.05
N THR A 202 15.62 11.36 10.76
CA THR A 202 14.62 10.43 10.24
C THR A 202 14.85 9.01 10.74
N LEU A 203 16.09 8.50 10.69
CA LEU A 203 16.41 7.15 11.18
C LEU A 203 16.16 7.00 12.68
N ARG A 204 16.50 8.02 13.49
CA ARG A 204 16.21 8.03 14.93
C ARG A 204 14.69 7.96 15.17
N ASP A 205 13.92 8.84 14.52
CA ASP A 205 12.47 8.88 14.66
C ASP A 205 11.83 7.53 14.26
N LEU A 206 12.31 6.88 13.19
CA LEU A 206 11.82 5.57 12.77
C LEU A 206 12.19 4.46 13.77
N THR A 207 13.37 4.55 14.38
CA THR A 207 13.78 3.62 15.44
C THR A 207 12.91 3.78 16.69
N GLU A 208 12.64 5.01 17.11
CA GLU A 208 11.72 5.31 18.22
C GLU A 208 10.28 4.84 17.94
N MET A 209 9.84 4.93 16.71
CA MET A 209 8.55 4.39 16.24
C MET A 209 8.56 2.87 16.03
N GLN A 210 9.66 2.18 16.29
CA GLN A 210 9.79 0.72 16.17
C GLN A 210 9.52 0.16 14.77
N PHE A 211 9.97 0.86 13.73
CA PHE A 211 9.96 0.29 12.39
C PHE A 211 10.82 -1.00 12.36
N SER A 212 10.30 -2.04 11.71
CA SER A 212 11.01 -3.32 11.59
C SER A 212 12.25 -3.24 10.70
N SER A 213 12.20 -2.37 9.70
CA SER A 213 13.33 -2.13 8.80
C SER A 213 13.21 -0.77 8.12
N CYS A 214 14.32 -0.27 7.59
CA CYS A 214 14.33 0.90 6.73
C CYS A 214 15.34 0.73 5.60
N SER A 215 14.86 0.75 4.36
CA SER A 215 15.69 0.68 3.17
C SER A 215 16.13 2.07 2.71
N LEU A 216 17.43 2.29 2.56
CA LEU A 216 17.99 3.52 1.99
C LEU A 216 18.30 3.28 0.52
N VAL A 217 17.60 4.00 -0.37
CA VAL A 217 17.71 3.83 -1.82
C VAL A 217 18.30 5.10 -2.44
N PRO A 218 19.39 5.02 -3.21
CA PRO A 218 19.92 6.19 -3.90
C PRO A 218 18.92 6.72 -4.93
N VAL A 219 18.80 8.05 -5.04
CA VAL A 219 17.93 8.66 -6.06
C VAL A 219 18.39 8.28 -7.47
N GLY A 220 17.45 7.78 -8.28
CA GLY A 220 17.65 7.53 -9.71
C GLY A 220 17.42 8.79 -10.51
N ILE A 221 18.34 9.09 -11.45
CA ILE A 221 18.28 10.28 -12.31
C ILE A 221 18.36 9.84 -13.77
N THR A 222 17.42 10.34 -14.59
CA THR A 222 17.44 10.11 -16.04
C THR A 222 17.66 11.41 -16.81
N LYS A 223 17.90 11.31 -18.11
CA LYS A 223 18.00 12.48 -19.01
C LYS A 223 16.66 13.19 -19.27
N TYR A 224 15.54 12.61 -18.84
CA TYR A 224 14.17 13.13 -19.05
C TYR A 224 13.65 13.94 -17.85
N ARG A 225 14.52 14.80 -17.29
CA ARG A 225 14.18 15.61 -16.10
C ARG A 225 13.94 17.09 -16.40
N GLN A 226 13.62 17.43 -17.63
CA GLN A 226 13.32 18.81 -18.01
C GLN A 226 12.10 19.33 -17.23
N GLY A 227 12.26 20.49 -16.57
CA GLY A 227 11.21 21.09 -15.73
C GLY A 227 11.02 20.49 -14.34
N LEU A 228 11.72 19.40 -14.01
CA LEU A 228 11.69 18.80 -12.66
C LEU A 228 12.75 19.43 -11.74
N ALA A 229 12.59 19.22 -10.42
CA ALA A 229 13.52 19.70 -9.41
C ALA A 229 14.96 19.25 -9.71
N LYS A 230 15.93 20.15 -9.50
CA LYS A 230 17.34 19.84 -9.69
C LYS A 230 17.82 18.90 -8.59
N LEU A 231 18.24 17.72 -8.99
CA LEU A 231 18.84 16.72 -8.11
C LEU A 231 20.23 16.34 -8.63
N ARG A 232 21.11 15.94 -7.72
CA ARG A 232 22.39 15.32 -8.07
C ARG A 232 22.37 13.82 -7.71
N PRO A 233 23.08 12.97 -8.46
CA PRO A 233 23.18 11.56 -8.11
C PRO A 233 23.95 11.39 -6.77
N VAL A 234 23.75 10.24 -6.15
CA VAL A 234 24.57 9.82 -5.01
C VAL A 234 25.98 9.50 -5.52
N ASP A 235 26.98 10.25 -5.05
CA ASP A 235 28.40 10.00 -5.32
C ASP A 235 29.03 9.13 -4.21
N ALA A 236 30.29 8.74 -4.40
CA ALA A 236 31.01 7.89 -3.46
C ALA A 236 31.11 8.49 -2.04
N ALA A 237 31.29 9.81 -1.95
CA ALA A 237 31.38 10.50 -0.66
C ALA A 237 30.02 10.49 0.06
N THR A 238 28.93 10.78 -0.66
CA THR A 238 27.58 10.70 -0.13
C THR A 238 27.23 9.26 0.28
N ALA A 239 27.56 8.26 -0.54
CA ALA A 239 27.33 6.87 -0.23
C ALA A 239 28.05 6.43 1.04
N ALA A 240 29.31 6.82 1.21
CA ALA A 240 30.08 6.53 2.43
C ALA A 240 29.46 7.20 3.67
N ALA A 241 29.05 8.46 3.57
CA ALA A 241 28.38 9.18 4.66
C ALA A 241 27.04 8.55 5.05
N VAL A 242 26.25 8.12 4.08
CA VAL A 242 24.98 7.42 4.30
C VAL A 242 25.21 6.07 4.98
N SER A 243 26.15 5.26 4.49
CA SER A 243 26.48 3.96 5.09
C SER A 243 26.96 4.12 6.54
N TYR A 244 27.79 5.12 6.83
CA TYR A 244 28.24 5.40 8.17
C TYR A 244 27.09 5.82 9.10
N THR A 245 26.14 6.61 8.60
CA THR A 245 24.96 7.03 9.37
C THR A 245 24.08 5.83 9.72
N HIS A 246 23.85 4.94 8.76
CA HIS A 246 23.07 3.72 8.95
C HIS A 246 23.69 2.79 10.01
N LEU A 247 24.99 2.54 9.95
CA LEU A 247 25.70 1.69 10.91
C LEU A 247 25.70 2.22 12.35
N ARG A 248 25.47 3.51 12.55
CA ARG A 248 25.37 4.12 13.90
C ARG A 248 23.96 4.22 14.45
N ALA A 249 22.95 3.93 13.66
CA ALA A 249 21.54 3.95 14.07
C ALA A 249 21.08 2.66 14.78
N HIS A 250 22.00 1.67 14.86
CA HIS A 250 21.80 0.38 15.56
C HIS A 250 22.51 0.32 16.88
#